data_55c13c1b511396ade5556a48e32dce14
#
_entry.id   55c13c1b511396ade5556a48e32dce14
#
_cell.length_a   1.000
_cell.length_b   1.000
_cell.length_c   1.000
_cell.angle_alpha   90.00
_cell.angle_beta   90.00
_cell.angle_gamma   90.00
#
_symmetry.space_group_name_H-M   'P 1'
#
loop_
_entity.id
_entity.type
_entity.pdbx_description
1 polymer ?
#
loop_
_entity_poly.entity_id
_entity_poly.type
_entity_poly.pdbx_seq_one_letter_code
_entity_poly.pdbx_strand_id
1 'polypeptide(L)'
;MMKNQADKKHKIRAGAVINRVVLVVCLLFTLIPFYVLIVNSFKTQNQLLDGVLWFSFPLYWRNYADAFMKMLPYIWNSVTVTVVSTAGVTFLAALCGYAFGHFHFRGKRILFAAILVNMMIPSILTMVPSYLVVIRLGLYNTQFALLLPYLAGGSVMGIYLVRGFVEQLPKSVFEAAKIDGVSEFRCFIFIAMPLLGTILTTVSILALLNFWNDIVWPMLVIEKSALKTIPLGLLEFNQQQGSNKGALFAGYILASIPLLVYFSFNMRNFMDSLTEGAIKQ
;
A
#
# COMPACT_ATOMS: atom_id res chain seq x y z
N MET A 1 15.12 -42.13 -32.50
CA MET A 1 15.37 -40.89 -31.75
C MET A 1 14.42 -39.74 -32.10
N MET A 2 14.03 -39.51 -33.35
CA MET A 2 13.16 -38.40 -33.78
C MET A 2 11.71 -38.43 -33.28
N LYS A 3 11.11 -39.64 -33.06
CA LYS A 3 9.71 -39.78 -32.54
C LYS A 3 9.56 -39.30 -31.11
N ASN A 4 10.59 -39.45 -30.25
CA ASN A 4 10.58 -39.03 -28.86
C ASN A 4 10.70 -37.51 -28.69
N GLN A 5 11.30 -36.80 -29.63
CA GLN A 5 11.40 -35.33 -29.61
C GLN A 5 10.09 -34.64 -30.07
N ALA A 6 9.35 -35.23 -31.00
CA ALA A 6 8.06 -34.72 -31.43
C ALA A 6 6.99 -34.84 -30.32
N ASP A 7 6.99 -35.97 -29.62
CA ASP A 7 6.07 -36.21 -28.47
C ASP A 7 6.34 -35.27 -27.31
N LYS A 8 7.61 -34.96 -27.02
CA LYS A 8 8.01 -34.00 -25.97
C LYS A 8 7.60 -32.56 -26.35
N LYS A 9 7.74 -32.16 -27.62
CA LYS A 9 7.27 -30.85 -28.11
C LYS A 9 5.73 -30.71 -28.04
N HIS A 10 4.99 -31.78 -28.35
CA HIS A 10 3.53 -31.78 -28.25
C HIS A 10 3.04 -31.68 -26.80
N LYS A 11 3.65 -32.40 -25.84
CA LYS A 11 3.33 -32.32 -24.41
C LYS A 11 3.65 -30.95 -23.82
N ILE A 12 4.79 -30.32 -24.22
CA ILE A 12 5.15 -28.96 -23.79
C ILE A 12 4.15 -27.93 -24.34
N ARG A 13 3.72 -28.08 -25.60
CA ARG A 13 2.71 -27.19 -26.20
C ARG A 13 1.33 -27.36 -25.54
N ALA A 14 0.91 -28.59 -25.26
CA ALA A 14 -0.36 -28.86 -24.58
C ALA A 14 -0.36 -28.30 -23.14
N GLY A 15 0.72 -28.49 -22.38
CA GLY A 15 0.88 -27.89 -21.06
C GLY A 15 0.85 -26.36 -21.07
N ALA A 16 1.51 -25.75 -22.06
CA ALA A 16 1.49 -24.28 -22.21
C ALA A 16 0.08 -23.75 -22.57
N VAL A 17 -0.69 -24.49 -23.37
CA VAL A 17 -2.09 -24.13 -23.68
C VAL A 17 -2.98 -24.24 -22.45
N ILE A 18 -2.86 -25.34 -21.69
CA ILE A 18 -3.63 -25.55 -20.45
C ILE A 18 -3.34 -24.44 -19.45
N ASN A 19 -2.06 -24.11 -19.22
CA ASN A 19 -1.66 -23.02 -18.31
C ASN A 19 -2.25 -21.68 -18.77
N ARG A 20 -2.24 -21.40 -20.08
CA ARG A 20 -2.82 -20.16 -20.63
C ARG A 20 -4.31 -20.09 -20.42
N VAL A 21 -5.02 -21.20 -20.63
CA VAL A 21 -6.48 -21.29 -20.39
C VAL A 21 -6.78 -21.07 -18.91
N VAL A 22 -6.06 -21.74 -18.02
CA VAL A 22 -6.23 -21.55 -16.57
C VAL A 22 -6.00 -20.10 -16.16
N LEU A 23 -4.93 -19.47 -16.65
CA LEU A 23 -4.65 -18.05 -16.35
C LEU A 23 -5.75 -17.12 -16.87
N VAL A 24 -6.28 -17.36 -18.08
CA VAL A 24 -7.40 -16.57 -18.63
C VAL A 24 -8.68 -16.75 -17.79
N VAL A 25 -8.99 -17.97 -17.40
CA VAL A 25 -10.14 -18.25 -16.53
C VAL A 25 -9.99 -17.54 -15.17
N CYS A 26 -8.82 -17.65 -14.54
CA CYS A 26 -8.54 -16.94 -13.29
C CYS A 26 -8.66 -15.42 -13.46
N LEU A 27 -8.15 -14.88 -14.56
CA LEU A 27 -8.27 -13.44 -14.87
C LEU A 27 -9.72 -13.01 -15.01
N LEU A 28 -10.54 -13.78 -15.74
CA LEU A 28 -11.96 -13.48 -15.90
C LEU A 28 -12.68 -13.50 -14.57
N PHE A 29 -12.44 -14.51 -13.72
CA PHE A 29 -13.01 -14.56 -12.37
C PHE A 29 -12.62 -13.34 -11.52
N THR A 30 -11.35 -12.92 -11.61
CA THR A 30 -10.87 -11.74 -10.87
C THR A 30 -11.53 -10.45 -11.37
N LEU A 31 -11.89 -10.36 -12.65
CA LEU A 31 -12.51 -9.16 -13.24
C LEU A 31 -14.03 -9.08 -12.99
N ILE A 32 -14.71 -10.19 -12.66
CA ILE A 32 -16.17 -10.19 -12.41
C ILE A 32 -16.59 -9.14 -11.37
N PRO A 33 -16.01 -9.05 -10.16
CA PRO A 33 -16.44 -8.07 -9.18
C PRO A 33 -16.27 -6.63 -9.65
N PHE A 34 -15.21 -6.33 -10.41
CA PHE A 34 -15.00 -4.99 -10.99
C PHE A 34 -16.02 -4.69 -12.09
N TYR A 35 -16.34 -5.67 -12.93
CA TYR A 35 -17.40 -5.54 -13.93
C TYR A 35 -18.74 -5.22 -13.26
N VAL A 36 -19.13 -6.01 -12.24
CA VAL A 36 -20.37 -5.80 -11.48
C VAL A 36 -20.38 -4.40 -10.85
N LEU A 37 -19.28 -3.96 -10.27
CA LEU A 37 -19.14 -2.64 -9.68
C LEU A 37 -19.39 -1.54 -10.73
N ILE A 38 -18.75 -1.63 -11.90
CA ILE A 38 -18.88 -0.66 -12.99
C ILE A 38 -20.30 -0.64 -13.54
N VAL A 39 -20.89 -1.79 -13.86
CA VAL A 39 -22.25 -1.87 -14.41
C VAL A 39 -23.27 -1.26 -13.46
N ASN A 40 -23.16 -1.56 -12.16
CA ASN A 40 -24.15 -1.11 -11.18
C ASN A 40 -23.94 0.35 -10.75
N SER A 41 -22.78 0.94 -10.97
CA SER A 41 -22.56 2.37 -10.69
C SER A 41 -23.37 3.31 -11.60
N PHE A 42 -23.81 2.82 -12.76
CA PHE A 42 -24.65 3.57 -13.70
C PHE A 42 -26.15 3.30 -13.56
N LYS A 43 -26.59 2.56 -12.53
CA LYS A 43 -27.98 2.19 -12.34
C LYS A 43 -28.67 3.01 -11.27
N THR A 44 -29.97 3.24 -11.48
CA THR A 44 -30.89 3.68 -10.42
C THR A 44 -31.20 2.49 -9.48
N GLN A 45 -31.78 2.77 -8.31
CA GLN A 45 -32.20 1.73 -7.38
C GLN A 45 -33.19 0.73 -8.01
N ASN A 46 -34.13 1.20 -8.82
CA ASN A 46 -35.10 0.31 -9.49
C ASN A 46 -34.41 -0.60 -10.51
N GLN A 47 -33.50 -0.06 -11.33
CA GLN A 47 -32.72 -0.85 -12.29
C GLN A 47 -31.81 -1.90 -11.62
N LEU A 48 -31.39 -1.68 -10.37
CA LEU A 48 -30.64 -2.67 -9.59
C LEU A 48 -31.51 -3.83 -9.14
N LEU A 49 -32.81 -3.59 -8.88
CA LEU A 49 -33.79 -4.65 -8.54
C LEU A 49 -34.09 -5.55 -9.75
N ASP A 50 -34.04 -5.00 -10.97
CA ASP A 50 -34.25 -5.76 -12.21
C ASP A 50 -33.10 -6.68 -12.58
N GLY A 51 -31.90 -6.46 -11.99
CA GLY A 51 -30.74 -7.32 -12.17
C GLY A 51 -29.42 -6.58 -12.04
N VAL A 52 -28.36 -7.31 -11.66
CA VAL A 52 -27.04 -6.73 -11.34
C VAL A 52 -25.96 -6.98 -12.41
N LEU A 53 -26.20 -7.92 -13.36
CA LEU A 53 -25.17 -8.37 -14.28
C LEU A 53 -25.10 -7.61 -15.61
N TRP A 54 -26.21 -7.02 -16.06
CA TRP A 54 -26.30 -6.39 -17.39
C TRP A 54 -26.49 -4.89 -17.27
N PHE A 55 -26.00 -4.13 -18.24
CA PHE A 55 -26.27 -2.70 -18.33
C PHE A 55 -27.77 -2.46 -18.51
N SER A 56 -28.32 -1.49 -17.78
CA SER A 56 -29.69 -1.02 -17.91
C SER A 56 -29.67 0.42 -18.45
N PHE A 57 -30.58 0.72 -19.38
CA PHE A 57 -30.68 2.06 -19.98
C PHE A 57 -31.96 2.76 -19.49
N PRO A 58 -31.94 4.09 -19.35
CA PRO A 58 -30.80 5.00 -19.55
C PRO A 58 -29.75 4.90 -18.45
N LEU A 59 -28.45 5.15 -18.80
CA LEU A 59 -27.36 5.19 -17.81
C LEU A 59 -27.54 6.42 -16.89
N TYR A 60 -27.44 6.19 -15.59
CA TYR A 60 -27.69 7.20 -14.57
C TYR A 60 -26.38 7.85 -14.07
N TRP A 61 -25.85 8.78 -14.84
CA TRP A 61 -24.58 9.48 -14.56
C TRP A 61 -24.59 10.30 -13.27
N ARG A 62 -25.78 10.68 -12.76
CA ARG A 62 -25.93 11.46 -11.54
C ARG A 62 -25.32 10.77 -10.32
N ASN A 63 -25.24 9.44 -10.32
CA ASN A 63 -24.56 8.68 -9.27
C ASN A 63 -23.12 9.15 -9.07
N TYR A 64 -22.40 9.41 -10.16
CA TYR A 64 -21.00 9.87 -10.08
C TYR A 64 -20.91 11.31 -9.59
N ALA A 65 -21.81 12.20 -10.00
CA ALA A 65 -21.83 13.57 -9.51
C ALA A 65 -22.10 13.63 -7.99
N ASP A 66 -23.11 12.88 -7.53
CA ASP A 66 -23.49 12.80 -6.12
C ASP A 66 -22.37 12.14 -5.28
N ALA A 67 -21.75 11.07 -5.80
CA ALA A 67 -20.65 10.39 -5.15
C ALA A 67 -19.38 11.25 -5.10
N PHE A 68 -19.02 11.94 -6.19
CA PHE A 68 -17.82 12.77 -6.27
C PHE A 68 -17.81 13.88 -5.22
N MET A 69 -18.88 14.63 -5.13
CA MET A 69 -18.99 15.74 -4.17
C MET A 69 -18.84 15.27 -2.72
N LYS A 70 -19.39 14.09 -2.40
CA LYS A 70 -19.34 13.54 -1.04
C LYS A 70 -18.02 12.83 -0.74
N MET A 71 -17.44 12.14 -1.73
CA MET A 71 -16.21 11.37 -1.54
C MET A 71 -14.94 12.22 -1.62
N LEU A 72 -14.98 13.39 -2.26
CA LEU A 72 -13.80 14.23 -2.49
C LEU A 72 -13.02 14.57 -1.20
N PRO A 73 -13.67 14.98 -0.08
CA PRO A 73 -12.94 15.21 1.17
C PRO A 73 -12.23 13.96 1.70
N TYR A 74 -12.89 12.80 1.65
CA TYR A 74 -12.32 11.55 2.12
C TYR A 74 -11.14 11.08 1.26
N ILE A 75 -11.26 11.25 -0.07
CA ILE A 75 -10.18 10.97 -1.02
C ILE A 75 -8.98 11.86 -0.72
N TRP A 76 -9.21 13.17 -0.54
CA TRP A 76 -8.14 14.12 -0.22
C TRP A 76 -7.43 13.79 1.08
N ASN A 77 -8.18 13.49 2.14
CA ASN A 77 -7.63 13.09 3.43
C ASN A 77 -6.80 11.79 3.32
N SER A 78 -7.34 10.77 2.65
CA SER A 78 -6.61 9.51 2.45
C SER A 78 -5.32 9.72 1.66
N VAL A 79 -5.36 10.47 0.56
CA VAL A 79 -4.17 10.77 -0.24
C VAL A 79 -3.14 11.51 0.61
N THR A 80 -3.56 12.57 1.30
CA THR A 80 -2.63 13.38 2.13
C THR A 80 -2.02 12.56 3.24
N VAL A 81 -2.83 11.88 4.05
CA VAL A 81 -2.34 11.07 5.17
C VAL A 81 -1.45 9.93 4.67
N THR A 82 -1.86 9.21 3.64
CA THR A 82 -1.10 8.08 3.12
C THR A 82 0.22 8.51 2.50
N VAL A 83 0.22 9.55 1.66
CA VAL A 83 1.45 10.04 1.00
C VAL A 83 2.43 10.57 2.03
N VAL A 84 1.99 11.41 2.96
CA VAL A 84 2.86 11.98 4.00
C VAL A 84 3.42 10.90 4.91
N SER A 85 2.58 9.96 5.37
CA SER A 85 3.02 8.84 6.22
C SER A 85 3.98 7.91 5.47
N THR A 86 3.67 7.56 4.23
CA THR A 86 4.54 6.69 3.41
C THR A 86 5.90 7.33 3.15
N ALA A 87 5.93 8.61 2.77
CA ALA A 87 7.18 9.34 2.55
C ALA A 87 8.01 9.41 3.85
N GLY A 88 7.37 9.73 4.97
CA GLY A 88 8.02 9.79 6.27
C GLY A 88 8.56 8.44 6.73
N VAL A 89 7.77 7.37 6.61
CA VAL A 89 8.20 5.99 6.93
C VAL A 89 9.37 5.56 6.05
N THR A 90 9.28 5.81 4.74
CA THR A 90 10.36 5.44 3.80
C THR A 90 11.64 6.19 4.10
N PHE A 91 11.54 7.49 4.43
CA PHE A 91 12.70 8.30 4.82
C PHE A 91 13.32 7.81 6.14
N LEU A 92 12.50 7.57 7.17
CA LEU A 92 12.97 7.05 8.46
C LEU A 92 13.57 5.65 8.32
N ALA A 93 12.97 4.80 7.49
CA ALA A 93 13.49 3.48 7.19
C ALA A 93 14.86 3.56 6.48
N ALA A 94 15.01 4.45 5.51
CA ALA A 94 16.28 4.68 4.82
C ALA A 94 17.36 5.15 5.79
N LEU A 95 17.07 6.19 6.58
CA LEU A 95 18.02 6.79 7.51
C LEU A 95 18.44 5.82 8.62
N CYS A 96 17.45 5.27 9.34
CA CYS A 96 17.73 4.37 10.45
C CYS A 96 18.26 3.00 9.96
N GLY A 97 17.67 2.46 8.88
CA GLY A 97 18.13 1.19 8.29
C GLY A 97 19.58 1.28 7.79
N TYR A 98 19.96 2.41 7.14
CA TYR A 98 21.33 2.68 6.76
C TYR A 98 22.23 2.76 7.99
N ALA A 99 21.83 3.54 9.01
CA ALA A 99 22.60 3.67 10.24
C ALA A 99 22.83 2.33 10.93
N PHE A 100 21.80 1.52 11.07
CA PHE A 100 21.91 0.17 11.64
C PHE A 100 22.63 -0.82 10.73
N GLY A 101 22.60 -0.69 9.42
CA GLY A 101 23.33 -1.56 8.48
C GLY A 101 24.81 -1.20 8.38
N HIS A 102 25.12 0.07 8.21
CA HIS A 102 26.45 0.57 7.86
C HIS A 102 27.34 0.84 9.08
N PHE A 103 26.83 1.54 10.11
CA PHE A 103 27.68 1.96 11.23
C PHE A 103 27.84 0.90 12.31
N HIS A 104 28.98 1.01 13.04
CA HIS A 104 29.28 0.24 14.25
C HIS A 104 29.32 1.22 15.45
N PHE A 105 28.36 1.08 16.36
CA PHE A 105 28.26 1.93 17.55
C PHE A 105 27.84 1.11 18.78
N ARG A 106 28.17 1.64 19.97
CA ARG A 106 27.82 1.01 21.25
C ARG A 106 26.29 0.96 21.42
N GLY A 107 25.77 -0.18 21.83
CA GLY A 107 24.33 -0.37 22.02
C GLY A 107 23.52 -0.71 20.75
N LYS A 108 24.11 -0.74 19.55
CA LYS A 108 23.44 -1.09 18.27
C LYS A 108 22.56 -2.33 18.39
N ARG A 109 23.07 -3.41 19.01
CA ARG A 109 22.34 -4.68 19.17
C ARG A 109 21.11 -4.52 20.04
N ILE A 110 21.21 -3.79 21.15
CA ILE A 110 20.11 -3.57 22.10
C ILE A 110 19.02 -2.73 21.46
N LEU A 111 19.40 -1.61 20.81
CA LEU A 111 18.45 -0.73 20.13
C LEU A 111 17.73 -1.45 18.98
N PHE A 112 18.47 -2.23 18.19
CA PHE A 112 17.86 -2.97 17.11
C PHE A 112 16.95 -4.10 17.62
N ALA A 113 17.34 -4.79 18.70
CA ALA A 113 16.48 -5.78 19.36
C ALA A 113 15.19 -5.15 19.88
N ALA A 114 15.23 -3.93 20.44
CA ALA A 114 14.03 -3.21 20.85
C ALA A 114 13.08 -2.92 19.68
N ILE A 115 13.62 -2.58 18.49
CA ILE A 115 12.85 -2.43 17.25
C ILE A 115 12.18 -3.77 16.88
N LEU A 116 12.94 -4.89 16.92
CA LEU A 116 12.40 -6.20 16.58
C LEU A 116 11.33 -6.68 17.56
N VAL A 117 11.51 -6.42 18.86
CA VAL A 117 10.50 -6.74 19.88
C VAL A 117 9.18 -6.03 19.59
N ASN A 118 9.24 -4.78 19.11
CA ASN A 118 8.03 -4.04 18.73
C ASN A 118 7.24 -4.76 17.62
N MET A 119 7.92 -5.42 16.67
CA MET A 119 7.25 -6.20 15.61
C MET A 119 6.55 -7.47 16.14
N MET A 120 6.96 -7.98 17.30
CA MET A 120 6.37 -9.18 17.89
C MET A 120 5.10 -8.88 18.69
N ILE A 121 4.88 -7.61 19.04
CA ILE A 121 3.69 -7.19 19.79
C ILE A 121 2.53 -7.01 18.80
N PRO A 122 1.42 -7.77 18.94
CA PRO A 122 0.24 -7.57 18.12
C PRO A 122 -0.28 -6.14 18.22
N SER A 123 -0.51 -5.48 17.09
CA SER A 123 -0.95 -4.07 17.05
C SER A 123 -2.23 -3.80 17.84
N ILE A 124 -3.12 -4.78 17.95
CA ILE A 124 -4.35 -4.68 18.71
C ILE A 124 -4.09 -4.42 20.21
N LEU A 125 -3.01 -4.97 20.78
CA LEU A 125 -2.65 -4.77 22.18
C LEU A 125 -2.11 -3.36 22.46
N THR A 126 -1.46 -2.74 21.50
CA THR A 126 -0.91 -1.39 21.60
C THR A 126 -1.92 -0.30 21.27
N MET A 127 -3.09 -0.67 20.75
CA MET A 127 -4.10 0.27 20.27
C MET A 127 -4.65 1.17 21.40
N VAL A 128 -5.03 0.59 22.55
CA VAL A 128 -5.57 1.36 23.69
C VAL A 128 -4.50 2.28 24.30
N PRO A 129 -3.27 1.82 24.59
CA PRO A 129 -2.20 2.72 25.04
C PRO A 129 -1.93 3.85 24.04
N SER A 130 -1.88 3.56 22.74
CA SER A 130 -1.65 4.57 21.70
C SER A 130 -2.77 5.61 21.66
N TYR A 131 -4.02 5.18 21.79
CA TYR A 131 -5.18 6.07 21.88
C TYR A 131 -5.08 7.03 23.07
N LEU A 132 -4.70 6.53 24.24
CA LEU A 132 -4.50 7.36 25.43
C LEU A 132 -3.37 8.37 25.23
N VAL A 133 -2.29 8.00 24.55
CA VAL A 133 -1.20 8.93 24.21
C VAL A 133 -1.70 10.03 23.28
N VAL A 134 -2.47 9.69 22.24
CA VAL A 134 -3.06 10.66 21.31
C VAL A 134 -3.95 11.67 22.03
N ILE A 135 -4.80 11.19 22.97
CA ILE A 135 -5.64 12.07 23.78
C ILE A 135 -4.79 12.99 24.68
N ARG A 136 -3.81 12.44 25.39
CA ARG A 136 -2.93 13.22 26.29
C ARG A 136 -2.15 14.30 25.57
N LEU A 137 -1.77 14.05 24.32
CA LEU A 137 -1.09 15.02 23.46
C LEU A 137 -2.04 16.04 22.81
N GLY A 138 -3.35 15.95 23.03
CA GLY A 138 -4.34 16.84 22.43
C GLY A 138 -4.50 16.67 20.92
N LEU A 139 -4.11 15.51 20.37
CA LEU A 139 -4.12 15.24 18.93
C LEU A 139 -5.43 14.60 18.45
N TYR A 140 -6.30 14.16 19.38
CA TYR A 140 -7.57 13.53 19.05
C TYR A 140 -8.37 14.38 18.05
N ASN A 141 -8.94 13.70 17.06
CA ASN A 141 -9.75 14.33 16.03
C ASN A 141 -8.99 15.37 15.17
N THR A 142 -7.71 15.08 14.89
CA THR A 142 -6.83 15.81 13.97
C THR A 142 -6.12 14.84 13.04
N GLN A 143 -5.60 15.30 11.89
CA GLN A 143 -4.79 14.45 11.00
C GLN A 143 -3.50 13.95 11.67
N PHE A 144 -2.94 14.68 12.64
CA PHE A 144 -1.75 14.25 13.40
C PHE A 144 -2.01 13.00 14.25
N ALA A 145 -3.27 12.75 14.64
CA ALA A 145 -3.66 11.51 15.31
C ALA A 145 -3.46 10.26 14.44
N LEU A 146 -3.42 10.44 13.10
CA LEU A 146 -3.08 9.38 12.14
C LEU A 146 -1.59 9.38 11.80
N LEU A 147 -1.05 10.56 11.44
CA LEU A 147 0.32 10.70 10.94
C LEU A 147 1.38 10.20 11.92
N LEU A 148 1.33 10.63 13.19
CA LEU A 148 2.38 10.32 14.15
C LEU A 148 2.45 8.83 14.51
N PRO A 149 1.32 8.13 14.81
CA PRO A 149 1.35 6.68 15.03
C PRO A 149 1.76 5.89 13.77
N TYR A 150 1.36 6.33 12.58
CA TYR A 150 1.78 5.71 11.33
C TYR A 150 3.28 5.84 11.09
N LEU A 151 3.87 7.00 11.38
CA LEU A 151 5.33 7.20 11.30
C LEU A 151 6.06 6.32 12.30
N ALA A 152 5.61 6.28 13.54
CA ALA A 152 6.26 5.49 14.59
C ALA A 152 6.18 3.98 14.32
N GLY A 153 4.97 3.44 14.14
CA GLY A 153 4.74 2.01 13.94
C GLY A 153 5.18 1.51 12.56
N GLY A 154 4.88 2.26 11.52
CA GLY A 154 5.19 1.89 10.14
C GLY A 154 6.69 1.83 9.83
N SER A 155 7.51 2.64 10.52
CA SER A 155 8.95 2.67 10.31
C SER A 155 9.67 1.39 10.74
N VAL A 156 9.13 0.64 11.67
CA VAL A 156 9.76 -0.53 12.29
C VAL A 156 10.10 -1.61 11.24
N MET A 157 9.12 -2.00 10.44
CA MET A 157 9.31 -2.98 9.36
C MET A 157 10.26 -2.45 8.28
N GLY A 158 10.13 -1.17 7.93
CA GLY A 158 11.00 -0.51 6.96
C GLY A 158 12.46 -0.51 7.40
N ILE A 159 12.75 -0.17 8.66
CA ILE A 159 14.11 -0.19 9.24
C ILE A 159 14.71 -1.60 9.16
N TYR A 160 13.94 -2.61 9.50
CA TYR A 160 14.37 -4.01 9.43
C TYR A 160 14.78 -4.41 7.99
N LEU A 161 13.92 -4.12 7.02
CA LEU A 161 14.15 -4.46 5.61
C LEU A 161 15.36 -3.72 5.03
N VAL A 162 15.42 -2.41 5.25
CA VAL A 162 16.53 -1.57 4.72
C VAL A 162 17.85 -1.96 5.35
N ARG A 163 17.90 -2.22 6.67
CA ARG A 163 19.12 -2.70 7.31
C ARG A 163 19.62 -3.99 6.66
N GLY A 164 18.74 -4.99 6.49
CA GLY A 164 19.12 -6.27 5.89
C GLY A 164 19.65 -6.12 4.46
N PHE A 165 19.13 -5.15 3.71
CA PHE A 165 19.61 -4.81 2.37
C PHE A 165 20.97 -4.10 2.41
N VAL A 166 21.16 -3.12 3.30
CA VAL A 166 22.44 -2.39 3.48
C VAL A 166 23.58 -3.35 3.85
N GLU A 167 23.33 -4.35 4.69
CA GLU A 167 24.34 -5.34 5.09
C GLU A 167 24.82 -6.20 3.91
N GLN A 168 24.06 -6.27 2.81
CA GLN A 168 24.43 -7.00 1.57
C GLN A 168 25.16 -6.13 0.55
N LEU A 169 25.22 -4.80 0.72
CA LEU A 169 25.91 -3.91 -0.21
C LEU A 169 27.44 -4.11 -0.14
N PRO A 170 28.14 -4.00 -1.27
CA PRO A 170 29.59 -4.09 -1.32
C PRO A 170 30.26 -3.00 -0.47
N LYS A 171 31.02 -3.39 0.53
CA LYS A 171 31.73 -2.43 1.42
C LYS A 171 32.74 -1.57 0.66
N SER A 172 33.34 -2.12 -0.40
CA SER A 172 34.31 -1.42 -1.25
C SER A 172 33.79 -0.09 -1.82
N VAL A 173 32.47 0.02 -2.10
CA VAL A 173 31.88 1.26 -2.59
C VAL A 173 31.96 2.37 -1.52
N PHE A 174 31.70 2.04 -0.27
CA PHE A 174 31.75 2.96 0.86
C PHE A 174 33.19 3.30 1.26
N GLU A 175 34.10 2.32 1.18
CA GLU A 175 35.54 2.50 1.45
C GLU A 175 36.18 3.43 0.41
N ALA A 176 35.88 3.27 -0.87
CA ALA A 176 36.34 4.16 -1.93
C ALA A 176 35.87 5.60 -1.69
N ALA A 177 34.60 5.81 -1.39
CA ALA A 177 34.04 7.13 -1.08
C ALA A 177 34.73 7.79 0.13
N LYS A 178 35.11 6.99 1.13
CA LYS A 178 35.83 7.47 2.30
C LYS A 178 37.28 7.89 1.96
N ILE A 179 37.94 7.15 1.07
CA ILE A 179 39.28 7.48 0.56
C ILE A 179 39.19 8.80 -0.22
N ASP A 180 38.16 9.03 -1.00
CA ASP A 180 37.87 10.25 -1.75
C ASP A 180 37.47 11.44 -0.84
N GLY A 181 37.44 11.28 0.48
CA GLY A 181 37.09 12.32 1.44
C GLY A 181 35.60 12.70 1.47
N VAL A 182 34.73 11.88 0.94
CA VAL A 182 33.28 12.12 0.95
C VAL A 182 32.76 12.02 2.40
N SER A 183 32.04 13.03 2.87
CA SER A 183 31.42 13.00 4.21
C SER A 183 30.32 11.92 4.29
N GLU A 184 30.09 11.35 5.49
CA GLU A 184 29.10 10.30 5.73
C GLU A 184 27.67 10.70 5.28
N PHE A 185 27.29 11.97 5.45
CA PHE A 185 26.02 12.48 4.99
C PHE A 185 25.91 12.52 3.46
N ARG A 186 26.96 12.92 2.76
CA ARG A 186 27.02 12.88 1.29
C ARG A 186 27.03 11.42 0.80
N CYS A 187 27.74 10.54 1.49
CA CYS A 187 27.76 9.12 1.20
C CYS A 187 26.34 8.53 1.31
N PHE A 188 25.60 8.89 2.35
CA PHE A 188 24.18 8.48 2.49
C PHE A 188 23.33 8.97 1.31
N ILE A 189 23.38 10.27 0.97
CA ILE A 189 22.48 10.83 -0.05
C ILE A 189 22.87 10.38 -1.46
N PHE A 190 24.15 10.43 -1.83
CA PHE A 190 24.59 10.28 -3.22
C PHE A 190 25.03 8.85 -3.57
N ILE A 191 25.31 8.00 -2.58
CA ILE A 191 25.73 6.62 -2.80
C ILE A 191 24.69 5.64 -2.25
N ALA A 192 24.37 5.72 -0.97
CA ALA A 192 23.45 4.77 -0.36
C ALA A 192 22.02 4.90 -0.89
N MET A 193 21.43 6.11 -0.89
CA MET A 193 20.05 6.32 -1.33
C MET A 193 19.75 5.80 -2.74
N PRO A 194 20.57 6.04 -3.78
CA PRO A 194 20.38 5.44 -5.09
C PRO A 194 20.45 3.91 -5.07
N LEU A 195 21.38 3.33 -4.31
CA LEU A 195 21.52 1.86 -4.20
C LEU A 195 20.35 1.22 -3.44
N LEU A 196 19.72 1.97 -2.54
CA LEU A 196 18.55 1.52 -1.77
C LEU A 196 17.22 1.61 -2.55
N GLY A 197 17.22 2.12 -3.78
CA GLY A 197 16.01 2.42 -4.55
C GLY A 197 14.99 1.27 -4.57
N THR A 198 15.42 0.05 -4.87
CA THR A 198 14.54 -1.13 -4.93
C THR A 198 13.89 -1.43 -3.58
N ILE A 199 14.67 -1.50 -2.50
CA ILE A 199 14.13 -1.81 -1.18
C ILE A 199 13.25 -0.69 -0.63
N LEU A 200 13.58 0.58 -0.90
CA LEU A 200 12.76 1.73 -0.52
C LEU A 200 11.42 1.74 -1.25
N THR A 201 11.41 1.33 -2.52
CA THR A 201 10.15 1.13 -3.26
C THR A 201 9.30 0.06 -2.60
N THR A 202 9.89 -1.08 -2.22
CA THR A 202 9.17 -2.14 -1.49
C THR A 202 8.58 -1.62 -0.18
N VAL A 203 9.39 -0.92 0.64
CA VAL A 203 8.94 -0.32 1.90
C VAL A 203 7.79 0.67 1.66
N SER A 204 7.91 1.53 0.64
CA SER A 204 6.88 2.52 0.32
C SER A 204 5.55 1.87 -0.09
N ILE A 205 5.60 0.80 -0.89
CA ILE A 205 4.39 0.08 -1.32
C ILE A 205 3.70 -0.58 -0.12
N LEU A 206 4.47 -1.27 0.74
CA LEU A 206 3.93 -1.92 1.94
C LEU A 206 3.29 -0.92 2.90
N ALA A 207 3.96 0.21 3.16
CA ALA A 207 3.47 1.28 4.00
C ALA A 207 2.20 1.92 3.42
N LEU A 208 2.21 2.23 2.11
CA LEU A 208 1.08 2.83 1.41
C LEU A 208 -0.16 1.95 1.49
N LEU A 209 -0.02 0.64 1.18
CA LEU A 209 -1.15 -0.29 1.25
C LEU A 209 -1.70 -0.43 2.67
N ASN A 210 -0.82 -0.46 3.67
CA ASN A 210 -1.23 -0.55 5.07
C ASN A 210 -2.04 0.67 5.50
N PHE A 211 -1.55 1.89 5.22
CA PHE A 211 -2.23 3.14 5.62
C PHE A 211 -3.49 3.42 4.79
N TRP A 212 -3.47 3.08 3.49
CA TRP A 212 -4.64 3.27 2.63
C TRP A 212 -5.84 2.43 3.06
N ASN A 213 -5.59 1.19 3.50
CA ASN A 213 -6.64 0.25 3.87
C ASN A 213 -7.00 0.29 5.36
N ASP A 214 -6.30 1.10 6.17
CA ASP A 214 -6.57 1.15 7.61
C ASP A 214 -7.94 1.79 7.89
N ILE A 215 -8.75 1.06 8.60
CA ILE A 215 -10.07 1.49 9.06
C ILE A 215 -10.13 1.58 10.59
N VAL A 216 -9.38 0.70 11.27
CA VAL A 216 -9.56 0.50 12.72
C VAL A 216 -8.98 1.67 13.50
N TRP A 217 -7.76 2.08 13.20
CA TRP A 217 -7.13 3.20 13.89
C TRP A 217 -7.85 4.54 13.61
N PRO A 218 -8.14 4.90 12.34
CA PRO A 218 -8.94 6.09 12.05
C PRO A 218 -10.30 6.11 12.75
N MET A 219 -10.98 4.95 12.87
CA MET A 219 -12.27 4.86 13.56
C MET A 219 -12.18 5.23 15.04
N LEU A 220 -11.05 4.99 15.69
CA LEU A 220 -10.83 5.30 17.10
C LEU A 220 -10.49 6.77 17.35
N VAL A 221 -9.77 7.41 16.42
CA VAL A 221 -9.16 8.72 16.66
C VAL A 221 -9.75 9.86 15.85
N ILE A 222 -10.60 9.58 14.86
CA ILE A 222 -11.25 10.58 13.99
C ILE A 222 -12.77 10.50 14.11
N GLU A 223 -13.38 11.57 14.62
CA GLU A 223 -14.81 11.72 14.76
C GLU A 223 -15.41 12.60 13.65
N LYS A 224 -14.78 13.76 13.36
CA LYS A 224 -15.27 14.73 12.35
C LYS A 224 -15.30 14.12 10.97
N SER A 225 -16.47 14.14 10.31
CA SER A 225 -16.63 13.66 8.92
C SER A 225 -15.63 14.29 7.95
N ALA A 226 -15.32 15.58 8.11
CA ALA A 226 -14.36 16.30 7.25
C ALA A 226 -12.92 15.78 7.32
N LEU A 227 -12.56 15.00 8.34
CA LEU A 227 -11.21 14.44 8.54
C LEU A 227 -11.14 12.93 8.25
N LYS A 228 -12.25 12.28 7.98
CA LYS A 228 -12.29 10.83 7.74
C LYS A 228 -11.53 10.46 6.47
N THR A 229 -10.87 9.31 6.53
CA THR A 229 -10.22 8.67 5.38
C THR A 229 -11.23 7.90 4.54
N ILE A 230 -10.84 7.44 3.34
CA ILE A 230 -11.72 6.69 2.43
C ILE A 230 -12.44 5.52 3.11
N PRO A 231 -11.77 4.61 3.85
CA PRO A 231 -12.48 3.49 4.47
C PRO A 231 -13.62 3.93 5.40
N LEU A 232 -13.38 4.94 6.23
CA LEU A 232 -14.42 5.50 7.11
C LEU A 232 -15.47 6.30 6.32
N GLY A 233 -15.03 7.07 5.34
CA GLY A 233 -15.90 7.85 4.47
C GLY A 233 -16.87 6.97 3.69
N LEU A 234 -16.43 5.82 3.21
CA LEU A 234 -17.30 4.84 2.52
C LEU A 234 -18.34 4.23 3.46
N LEU A 235 -17.98 3.96 4.74
CA LEU A 235 -18.97 3.52 5.73
C LEU A 235 -20.05 4.58 5.97
N GLU A 236 -19.63 5.82 6.18
CA GLU A 236 -20.55 6.94 6.38
C GLU A 236 -21.40 7.20 5.13
N PHE A 237 -20.78 7.17 3.95
CA PHE A 237 -21.47 7.33 2.67
C PHE A 237 -22.52 6.24 2.44
N ASN A 238 -22.19 4.98 2.77
CA ASN A 238 -23.17 3.88 2.70
C ASN A 238 -24.38 4.11 3.62
N GLN A 239 -24.15 4.61 4.83
CA GLN A 239 -25.23 4.94 5.77
C GLN A 239 -26.11 6.09 5.23
N GLN A 240 -25.50 7.14 4.69
CA GLN A 240 -26.19 8.32 4.17
C GLN A 240 -26.96 8.04 2.88
N GLN A 241 -26.48 7.17 1.99
CA GLN A 241 -27.14 6.87 0.72
C GLN A 241 -28.36 5.98 0.87
N GLY A 242 -28.52 5.26 1.97
CA GLY A 242 -29.70 4.43 2.24
C GLY A 242 -30.03 3.48 1.10
N SER A 243 -31.02 3.85 0.28
CA SER A 243 -31.49 3.04 -0.85
C SER A 243 -30.73 3.27 -2.17
N ASN A 244 -29.95 4.35 -2.32
CA ASN A 244 -29.22 4.63 -3.58
C ASN A 244 -27.90 3.85 -3.68
N LYS A 245 -27.99 2.54 -3.94
CA LYS A 245 -26.82 1.68 -4.10
C LYS A 245 -25.97 2.01 -5.34
N GLY A 246 -26.57 2.56 -6.40
CA GLY A 246 -25.83 2.97 -7.58
C GLY A 246 -24.80 4.06 -7.27
N ALA A 247 -25.16 5.06 -6.47
CA ALA A 247 -24.21 6.07 -6.00
C ALA A 247 -23.11 5.48 -5.10
N LEU A 248 -23.45 4.47 -4.29
CA LEU A 248 -22.45 3.75 -3.47
C LEU A 248 -21.41 3.05 -4.36
N PHE A 249 -21.83 2.34 -5.40
CA PHE A 249 -20.93 1.71 -6.36
C PHE A 249 -20.04 2.75 -7.07
N ALA A 250 -20.60 3.89 -7.48
CA ALA A 250 -19.83 5.01 -8.04
C ALA A 250 -18.79 5.54 -7.02
N GLY A 251 -19.14 5.64 -5.75
CA GLY A 251 -18.25 6.03 -4.66
C GLY A 251 -17.05 5.06 -4.50
N TYR A 252 -17.29 3.76 -4.57
CA TYR A 252 -16.21 2.75 -4.54
C TYR A 252 -15.25 2.89 -5.74
N ILE A 253 -15.78 3.17 -6.94
CA ILE A 253 -14.94 3.40 -8.13
C ILE A 253 -14.09 4.65 -7.93
N LEU A 254 -14.68 5.76 -7.53
CA LEU A 254 -13.95 7.02 -7.28
C LEU A 254 -12.88 6.85 -6.20
N ALA A 255 -13.19 6.13 -5.13
CA ALA A 255 -12.26 5.82 -4.05
C ALA A 255 -11.07 4.97 -4.51
N SER A 256 -11.23 4.13 -5.53
CA SER A 256 -10.16 3.28 -6.05
C SER A 256 -9.20 4.01 -7.01
N ILE A 257 -9.62 5.13 -7.60
CA ILE A 257 -8.84 5.83 -8.63
C ILE A 257 -7.43 6.24 -8.16
N PRO A 258 -7.24 6.88 -6.98
CA PRO A 258 -5.90 7.29 -6.56
C PRO A 258 -4.93 6.11 -6.42
N LEU A 259 -5.42 4.99 -5.90
CA LEU A 259 -4.62 3.77 -5.74
C LEU A 259 -4.27 3.14 -7.09
N LEU A 260 -5.22 3.09 -8.03
CA LEU A 260 -4.97 2.61 -9.38
C LEU A 260 -3.96 3.48 -10.12
N VAL A 261 -4.05 4.81 -9.97
CA VAL A 261 -3.08 5.75 -10.52
C VAL A 261 -1.69 5.48 -9.93
N TYR A 262 -1.57 5.36 -8.61
CA TYR A 262 -0.29 5.05 -7.97
C TYR A 262 0.32 3.75 -8.48
N PHE A 263 -0.44 2.67 -8.56
CA PHE A 263 0.05 1.38 -9.06
C PHE A 263 0.41 1.43 -10.54
N SER A 264 -0.33 2.17 -11.37
CA SER A 264 -0.02 2.32 -12.79
C SER A 264 1.38 2.91 -13.03
N PHE A 265 1.81 3.86 -12.19
CA PHE A 265 3.14 4.45 -12.27
C PHE A 265 4.24 3.56 -11.66
N ASN A 266 3.90 2.72 -10.68
CA ASN A 266 4.87 1.91 -9.94
C ASN A 266 4.84 0.42 -10.30
N MET A 267 4.04 0.01 -11.28
CA MET A 267 3.82 -1.40 -11.66
C MET A 267 5.13 -2.14 -11.94
N ARG A 268 6.07 -1.52 -12.68
CA ARG A 268 7.35 -2.12 -13.03
C ARG A 268 8.19 -2.40 -11.77
N ASN A 269 8.35 -1.41 -10.92
CA ASN A 269 9.13 -1.53 -9.68
C ASN A 269 8.50 -2.55 -8.73
N PHE A 270 7.15 -2.62 -8.72
CA PHE A 270 6.41 -3.60 -7.93
C PHE A 270 6.67 -5.03 -8.42
N MET A 271 6.60 -5.26 -9.73
CA MET A 271 6.89 -6.57 -10.33
C MET A 271 8.34 -7.00 -10.11
N ASP A 272 9.30 -6.08 -10.24
CA ASP A 272 10.72 -6.36 -10.00
C ASP A 272 10.96 -6.78 -8.54
N SER A 273 10.33 -6.09 -7.57
CA SER A 273 10.46 -6.43 -6.15
C SER A 273 9.85 -7.79 -5.77
N LEU A 274 8.75 -8.20 -6.42
CA LEU A 274 8.15 -9.53 -6.22
C LEU A 274 9.00 -10.65 -6.82
N THR A 275 9.59 -10.41 -8.00
CA THR A 275 10.38 -11.43 -8.70
C THR A 275 11.76 -11.62 -8.07
N GLU A 276 12.42 -10.59 -7.57
CA GLU A 276 13.69 -10.71 -6.83
C GLU A 276 13.53 -11.54 -5.55
N GLY A 277 12.38 -11.42 -4.85
CA GLY A 277 12.05 -12.24 -3.69
C GLY A 277 11.84 -13.72 -4.02
N ALA A 278 11.39 -14.05 -5.24
CA ALA A 278 11.10 -15.41 -5.68
C ALA A 278 12.34 -16.14 -6.27
N ILE A 279 13.33 -15.40 -6.79
CA ILE A 279 14.52 -15.99 -7.45
C ILE A 279 15.62 -16.32 -6.44
N LYS A 280 15.58 -15.80 -5.20
CA LYS A 280 16.58 -16.08 -4.15
C LYS A 280 16.29 -17.38 -3.35
N GLN A 281 15.43 -18.26 -3.86
CA GLN A 281 15.30 -19.66 -3.44
C GLN A 281 15.88 -20.55 -4.54
#